data_a5ed92fc05a9cb06ce21f46988866c1c
#
_entry.id   a5ed92fc05a9cb06ce21f46988866c1c
#
_cell.length_a   1.000
_cell.length_b   1.000
_cell.length_c   1.000
_cell.angle_alpha   90.00
_cell.angle_beta   90.00
_cell.angle_gamma   90.00
#
_symmetry.space_group_name_H-M   'P 1'
#
loop_
_entity.id
_entity.type
_entity.pdbx_description
1 polymer ?
#
loop_
_entity_poly.entity_id
_entity_poly.type
_entity_poly.pdbx_seq_one_letter_code
_entity_poly.pdbx_strand_id
1 'polypeptide(L)' 'MPIVEATVAAGRSPEQLRALMSELHSAVERSLGAPAQSIRVIVREVPPEHWSSGGVTLAEKAVAAGG' A
#
# COMPACT_ATOMS: atom_id res chain seq x y z
N MET A 1 -11.37 10.69 13.96
CA MET A 1 -10.13 9.87 13.87
C MET A 1 -10.01 9.30 12.46
N PRO A 2 -9.18 9.93 11.49
CA PRO A 2 -9.06 9.39 10.14
C PRO A 2 -8.24 8.11 10.10
N ILE A 3 -8.68 7.18 9.26
CA ILE A 3 -7.97 5.92 8.99
C ILE A 3 -7.78 5.81 7.48
N VAL A 4 -6.53 5.58 7.07
CA VAL A 4 -6.20 5.31 5.68
C VAL A 4 -5.71 3.88 5.59
N GLU A 5 -6.28 3.12 4.68
CA GLU A 5 -5.87 1.73 4.45
C GLU A 5 -5.40 1.58 3.02
N ALA A 6 -4.24 0.98 2.85
CA ALA A 6 -3.69 0.74 1.53
C ALA A 6 -3.31 -0.73 1.42
N THR A 7 -3.60 -1.33 0.27
CA THR A 7 -3.19 -2.68 -0.04
C THR A 7 -2.22 -2.63 -1.20
N VAL A 8 -1.05 -3.22 -1.03
CA VAL A 8 -0.01 -3.22 -2.06
C VAL A 8 0.50 -4.65 -2.28
N ALA A 9 0.99 -4.90 -3.47
CA ALA A 9 1.63 -6.18 -3.76
C ALA A 9 2.95 -6.26 -2.98
N ALA A 10 3.24 -7.43 -2.42
CA ALA A 10 4.49 -7.66 -1.70
C ALA A 10 5.70 -7.52 -2.63
N GLY A 11 6.84 -7.18 -2.08
CA GLY A 11 8.08 -7.03 -2.81
C GLY A 11 8.79 -5.71 -2.59
N ARG A 12 8.17 -4.79 -1.88
CA ARG A 12 8.78 -3.51 -1.57
C ARG A 12 9.62 -3.60 -0.31
N SER A 13 10.64 -2.75 -0.22
CA SER A 13 11.50 -2.73 0.97
C SER A 13 10.76 -2.13 2.16
N PRO A 14 11.20 -2.46 3.41
CA PRO A 14 10.64 -1.82 4.59
C PRO A 14 10.73 -0.30 4.55
N GLU A 15 11.81 0.24 3.97
CA GLU A 15 12.01 1.67 3.84
C GLU A 15 10.96 2.30 2.91
N GLN A 16 10.63 1.61 1.81
CA GLN A 16 9.59 2.08 0.89
C GLN A 16 8.23 2.10 1.56
N LEU A 17 7.90 1.07 2.31
CA LEU A 17 6.62 0.99 3.02
C LEU A 17 6.54 2.07 4.11
N ARG A 18 7.65 2.30 4.81
CA ARG A 18 7.68 3.36 5.82
C ARG A 18 7.48 4.74 5.18
N ALA A 19 8.09 4.97 4.02
CA ALA A 19 7.92 6.22 3.28
C ALA A 19 6.48 6.39 2.82
N LEU A 20 5.85 5.32 2.33
CA LEU A 20 4.44 5.37 1.92
C LEU A 20 3.55 5.80 3.08
N MET A 21 3.73 5.20 4.26
CA MET A 21 2.93 5.56 5.44
C MET A 21 3.15 7.02 5.82
N SER A 22 4.38 7.51 5.75
CA SER A 22 4.70 8.90 6.06
C SER A 22 4.01 9.86 5.09
N GLU A 23 4.04 9.55 3.80
CA GLU A 23 3.40 10.39 2.78
C GLU A 23 1.88 10.42 2.93
N LEU A 24 1.26 9.26 3.21
CA LEU A 24 -0.18 9.19 3.42
C LEU A 24 -0.58 9.96 4.68
N HIS A 25 0.19 9.84 5.74
CA HIS A 25 -0.03 10.60 6.97
C HIS A 25 -0.02 12.10 6.70
N SER A 26 1.01 12.58 6.00
CA SER A 26 1.16 14.00 5.70
C SER A 26 0.02 14.50 4.82
N ALA A 27 -0.43 13.70 3.86
CA ALA A 27 -1.54 14.08 2.99
C ALA A 27 -2.82 14.30 3.80
N VAL A 28 -3.09 13.43 4.77
CA VAL A 28 -4.26 13.56 5.64
C VAL A 28 -4.15 14.82 6.51
N GLU A 29 -2.97 15.04 7.10
CA GLU A 29 -2.75 16.24 7.89
C GLU A 29 -3.03 17.51 7.11
N ARG A 30 -2.46 17.60 5.91
CA ARG A 30 -2.59 18.79 5.07
C ARG A 30 -4.02 19.02 4.60
N SER A 31 -4.70 17.94 4.20
CA SER A 31 -6.00 18.08 3.56
C SER A 31 -7.14 18.22 4.55
N LEU A 32 -7.07 17.52 5.69
CA LEU A 32 -8.16 17.51 6.66
C LEU A 32 -7.89 18.37 7.89
N GLY A 33 -6.65 18.78 8.09
CA GLY A 33 -6.27 19.49 9.32
C GLY A 33 -6.41 18.64 10.57
N ALA A 34 -6.31 17.32 10.43
CA ALA A 34 -6.46 16.41 11.55
C ALA A 34 -5.21 16.42 12.43
N PRO A 35 -5.36 16.31 13.78
CA PRO A 35 -4.21 16.20 14.66
C PRO A 35 -3.41 14.94 14.33
N ALA A 36 -2.08 15.08 14.33
CA ALA A 36 -1.19 13.98 13.94
C ALA A 36 -1.48 12.69 14.70
N GLN A 37 -1.69 12.79 16.02
CA GLN A 37 -1.90 11.60 16.85
C GLN A 37 -3.21 10.87 16.54
N SER A 38 -4.16 11.51 15.86
CA SER A 38 -5.44 10.89 15.55
C SER A 38 -5.41 10.11 14.24
N ILE A 39 -4.36 10.28 13.44
CA ILE A 39 -4.28 9.68 12.11
C ILE A 39 -3.71 8.26 12.19
N ARG A 40 -4.42 7.32 11.58
CA ARG A 40 -3.98 5.93 11.47
C ARG A 40 -3.75 5.61 10.01
N VAL A 41 -2.61 5.02 9.70
CA VAL A 41 -2.29 4.55 8.35
C VAL A 41 -1.93 3.08 8.46
N ILE A 42 -2.63 2.25 7.70
CA ILE A 42 -2.43 0.81 7.70
C ILE A 42 -2.09 0.37 6.29
N VAL A 43 -0.98 -0.35 6.14
CA VAL A 43 -0.56 -0.89 4.85
C VAL A 43 -0.57 -2.41 4.94
N ARG A 44 -1.26 -3.06 4.00
CA ARG A 44 -1.28 -4.51 3.89
C ARG A 44 -0.50 -4.92 2.66
N GLU A 45 0.36 -5.91 2.83
CA GLU A 45 1.08 -6.50 1.71
C GLU A 45 0.42 -7.82 1.33
N VAL A 46 0.22 -8.01 0.03
CA VAL A 46 -0.38 -9.24 -0.50
C VAL A 46 0.61 -9.92 -1.42
N PRO A 47 0.89 -11.22 -1.21
CA PRO A 47 1.76 -11.94 -2.13
C PRO A 47 1.20 -11.90 -3.56
N PRO A 48 2.06 -11.81 -4.58
CA PRO A 48 1.59 -11.76 -5.97
C PRO A 48 0.72 -12.95 -6.38
N GLU A 49 0.91 -14.10 -5.74
CA GLU A 49 0.12 -15.30 -5.98
C GLU A 49 -1.31 -15.19 -5.45
N HIS A 50 -1.57 -14.23 -4.59
CA HIS A 50 -2.87 -14.03 -3.97
C HIS A 50 -3.59 -12.78 -4.46
N TRP A 51 -3.06 -12.15 -5.49
CA TRP A 51 -3.67 -10.97 -6.09
C TRP A 51 -3.97 -11.26 -7.55
N SER A 52 -5.23 -11.31 -7.91
CA SER A 52 -5.61 -11.53 -9.30
C SER A 52 -6.35 -10.32 -9.86
N SER A 53 -6.22 -10.14 -11.15
CA SER A 53 -6.95 -9.14 -11.90
C SER A 53 -7.43 -9.82 -13.19
N GLY A 54 -8.74 -9.84 -13.40
CA GLY A 54 -9.30 -10.56 -14.53
C GLY A 54 -9.08 -12.07 -14.44
N GLY A 55 -8.94 -12.59 -13.22
CA GLY A 55 -8.72 -14.02 -13.01
C GLY A 55 -7.28 -14.48 -13.20
N VAL A 56 -6.35 -13.55 -13.41
CA VAL A 56 -4.92 -13.86 -13.59
C VAL A 56 -4.14 -13.21 -12.45
N THR A 57 -3.29 -13.98 -11.77
CA THR A 57 -2.53 -13.44 -10.65
C THR A 57 -1.38 -12.55 -11.12
N LEU A 58 -0.90 -11.68 -10.23
CA LEU A 58 0.26 -10.85 -10.54
C LEU A 58 1.51 -11.71 -10.80
N ALA A 59 1.63 -12.83 -10.08
CA ALA A 59 2.75 -13.75 -10.27
C ALA A 59 2.73 -14.33 -11.69
N GLU A 60 1.55 -14.73 -12.18
CA GLU A 60 1.41 -15.25 -13.53
C GLU A 60 1.71 -14.17 -14.59
N LYS A 61 1.26 -12.95 -14.35
CA LYS A 61 1.53 -11.83 -15.27
C LYS A 61 3.02 -11.51 -15.36
N ALA A 62 3.74 -11.60 -14.25
CA ALA A 62 5.18 -11.37 -14.24
C ALA A 62 5.91 -12.42 -15.09
N VAL A 63 5.52 -13.68 -14.99
CA VAL A 63 6.07 -14.76 -15.80
C VAL A 63 5.75 -14.54 -17.28
N ALA A 64 4.51 -14.20 -17.60
CA ALA A 64 4.06 -13.96 -18.97
C ALA A 64 4.78 -12.76 -19.61
N ALA A 65 5.19 -11.79 -18.79
CA ALA A 65 5.96 -10.63 -19.27
C ALA A 65 7.44 -10.94 -19.52
N GLY A 66 7.86 -12.18 -19.35
CA GLY A 66 9.25 -12.59 -19.58
C GLY A 66 10.16 -12.27 -18.40
N GLY A 67 9.56 -11.99 -17.29
CA GLY A 67 10.30 -11.64 -16.06
C GLY A 67 10.85 -12.81 -15.33
#